data_9be0a31bd2a1dc51dd974e529fbcfd10
#
_entry.id   9be0a31bd2a1dc51dd974e529fbcfd10
#
_cell.length_a   1.000
_cell.length_b   1.000
_cell.length_c   1.000
_cell.angle_alpha   90.00
_cell.angle_beta   90.00
_cell.angle_gamma   90.00
#
_symmetry.space_group_name_H-M   'P 1'
#
loop_
_entity.id
_entity.type
_entity.pdbx_description
1 polymer ?
#
loop_
_entity_poly.entity_id
_entity_poly.type
_entity_poly.pdbx_seq_one_letter_code
_entity_poly.pdbx_strand_id
1 'polypeptide(L)'
;MKNLITALFFLSISSLLHAAETLTADNLFDPGRLLQVEVTMDPKDWLDLRISHRETGENFSQIVEKPYDYYPADVKVDGLDIGRVGIRKKGFFGSAVSTRPSLKLKIDYSEKNRTFAGQDRLTFNNNTQDPTRAQSFLVYQFMNEAGVLSPRSNLARITVNGEDLGIYTHVESVRKPFIKRLFGKSKGDLWEGFAGDFTESEYGRIVHKFGKDDDGVALKKLYDLLQNPDPIPLESFETLLDVDAFITLWASEVLIGHWDGYAGNRNNFYIFRPKKSGRFYFTPWGPDSAFADPGPFIHVPVPKSFKARGYLCERLWELPEVRERYRKEMQRLLNEVWDEKKMLAQLQQVRDMTKPYSTVPDSAVEKGSQSIANFIESRRGEVQAELDVPATDWPDLGAKFKPGAGKAMVVKGTFKGVYTEPGKDEASAGDSALFASIPDSLLGTGEASISFMIDDETHQPFTQYGVRTTPGNPDFIRKGYPVIELIARSDSGHPPWRLLLILDPYQVTEGKNQMDIDHFTVWAQLTQGEPGSDAAQTTAFGISGSLELDEFSRQPGAPVSGRFELNMGAFKEARD
;
A
#
# COMPACT_ATOMS: atom_id res chain seq x y z
N MET A 1 69.27 47.15 25.19
CA MET A 1 68.07 47.87 24.70
C MET A 1 67.56 47.08 23.54
N LYS A 2 66.70 46.13 23.81
CA LYS A 2 66.01 45.32 22.79
C LYS A 2 64.55 45.30 23.16
N ASN A 3 63.73 45.96 22.31
CA ASN A 3 62.30 45.96 22.47
C ASN A 3 61.74 44.64 21.94
N LEU A 4 61.06 43.91 22.80
CA LEU A 4 60.28 42.73 22.46
C LEU A 4 58.87 43.16 22.19
N ILE A 5 58.40 43.11 20.94
CA ILE A 5 57.02 43.34 20.54
C ILE A 5 56.32 41.97 20.60
N THR A 6 55.43 41.82 21.57
CA THR A 6 54.58 40.65 21.73
C THR A 6 53.34 40.86 20.86
N ALA A 7 53.20 40.16 19.76
CA ALA A 7 52.00 40.13 18.93
C ALA A 7 50.96 39.20 19.56
N LEU A 8 49.87 39.75 20.06
CA LEU A 8 48.67 38.99 20.45
C LEU A 8 47.90 38.58 19.17
N PHE A 9 47.91 37.29 18.89
CA PHE A 9 46.99 36.69 17.91
C PHE A 9 45.61 36.53 18.58
N PHE A 10 44.68 37.40 18.23
CA PHE A 10 43.25 37.17 18.50
C PHE A 10 42.74 36.14 17.49
N LEU A 11 42.62 34.88 17.89
CA LEU A 11 41.77 33.92 17.20
C LEU A 11 40.29 34.33 17.41
N SER A 12 39.70 34.96 16.42
CA SER A 12 38.26 35.12 16.34
C SER A 12 37.65 33.76 15.98
N ILE A 13 37.18 33.05 16.99
CA ILE A 13 36.29 31.90 16.82
C ILE A 13 34.96 32.52 16.40
N SER A 14 34.74 32.64 15.11
CA SER A 14 33.41 32.87 14.54
C SER A 14 32.63 31.57 14.75
N SER A 15 31.96 31.48 15.89
CA SER A 15 30.86 30.54 16.08
C SER A 15 29.79 30.89 15.04
N LEU A 16 29.77 30.16 13.96
CA LEU A 16 28.62 30.06 13.07
C LEU A 16 27.45 29.52 13.91
N LEU A 17 26.75 30.44 14.56
CA LEU A 17 25.37 30.20 14.96
C LEU A 17 24.60 29.99 13.65
N HIS A 18 24.49 28.74 13.20
CA HIS A 18 23.40 28.35 12.34
C HIS A 18 22.13 28.66 13.15
N ALA A 19 21.48 29.78 12.82
CA ALA A 19 20.12 29.98 13.22
C ALA A 19 19.37 28.70 12.77
N ALA A 20 18.85 27.93 13.72
CA ALA A 20 18.04 26.77 13.41
C ALA A 20 16.89 27.28 12.53
N GLU A 21 16.99 27.05 11.23
CA GLU A 21 15.91 27.38 10.29
C GLU A 21 14.66 26.70 10.83
N THR A 22 13.69 27.50 11.20
CA THR A 22 12.39 26.99 11.65
C THR A 22 11.80 26.26 10.45
N LEU A 23 11.78 24.94 10.49
CA LEU A 23 11.27 24.13 9.39
C LEU A 23 9.81 24.53 9.11
N THR A 24 9.54 25.07 7.93
CA THR A 24 8.18 25.41 7.50
C THR A 24 7.46 24.20 6.94
N ALA A 25 6.14 24.28 6.76
CA ALA A 25 5.39 23.22 6.11
C ALA A 25 5.87 22.98 4.66
N ASP A 26 6.30 24.01 3.95
CA ASP A 26 6.78 23.88 2.57
C ASP A 26 8.15 23.17 2.53
N ASN A 27 9.07 23.51 3.46
CA ASN A 27 10.32 22.78 3.61
C ASN A 27 10.10 21.32 4.05
N LEU A 28 9.09 21.08 4.92
CA LEU A 28 8.77 19.73 5.41
C LEU A 28 8.28 18.81 4.29
N PHE A 29 7.60 19.35 3.28
CA PHE A 29 7.07 18.61 2.12
C PHE A 29 7.79 18.95 0.80
N ASP A 30 9.01 19.47 0.88
CA ASP A 30 9.81 19.72 -0.31
C ASP A 30 10.16 18.39 -1.02
N PRO A 31 9.73 18.19 -2.27
CA PRO A 31 9.97 16.94 -3.01
C PRO A 31 11.45 16.69 -3.33
N GLY A 32 12.29 17.72 -3.27
CA GLY A 32 13.75 17.58 -3.41
C GLY A 32 14.47 17.09 -2.15
N ARG A 33 13.74 16.85 -1.04
CA ARG A 33 14.32 16.56 0.27
C ARG A 33 14.05 15.14 0.73
N LEU A 34 15.10 14.49 1.24
CA LEU A 34 15.00 13.23 1.99
C LEU A 34 15.09 13.54 3.49
N LEU A 35 13.97 13.51 4.20
CA LEU A 35 13.95 13.75 5.64
C LEU A 35 14.68 12.63 6.39
N GLN A 36 15.42 12.99 7.44
CA GLN A 36 15.98 12.05 8.41
C GLN A 36 15.10 12.04 9.64
N VAL A 37 14.47 10.92 9.95
CA VAL A 37 13.56 10.77 11.11
C VAL A 37 14.15 9.73 12.06
N GLU A 38 14.53 10.19 13.25
CA GLU A 38 15.12 9.37 14.29
C GLU A 38 14.11 9.24 15.44
N VAL A 39 13.75 7.99 15.76
CA VAL A 39 12.79 7.67 16.82
C VAL A 39 13.51 6.91 17.93
N THR A 40 13.30 7.35 19.16
CA THR A 40 13.74 6.63 20.38
C THR A 40 12.53 6.32 21.23
N MET A 41 12.32 5.04 21.57
CA MET A 41 11.18 4.59 22.36
C MET A 41 11.54 3.34 23.17
N ASP A 42 10.68 2.97 24.11
CA ASP A 42 10.85 1.75 24.87
C ASP A 42 10.87 0.52 23.93
N PRO A 43 11.85 -0.40 24.06
CA PRO A 43 11.94 -1.58 23.21
C PRO A 43 10.71 -2.48 23.26
N LYS A 44 10.05 -2.59 24.42
CA LYS A 44 8.82 -3.37 24.56
C LYS A 44 7.68 -2.70 23.80
N ASP A 45 7.51 -1.38 23.94
CA ASP A 45 6.50 -0.62 23.21
C ASP A 45 6.73 -0.71 21.68
N TRP A 46 8.02 -0.74 21.26
CA TRP A 46 8.37 -0.94 19.86
C TRP A 46 7.97 -2.33 19.36
N LEU A 47 8.19 -3.37 20.16
CA LEU A 47 7.75 -4.73 19.80
C LEU A 47 6.21 -4.79 19.75
N ASP A 48 5.52 -4.28 20.76
CA ASP A 48 4.06 -4.27 20.81
C ASP A 48 3.45 -3.52 19.61
N LEU A 49 4.05 -2.39 19.20
CA LEU A 49 3.66 -1.66 18.00
C LEU A 49 3.85 -2.50 16.73
N ARG A 50 5.00 -3.17 16.60
CA ARG A 50 5.31 -4.00 15.42
C ARG A 50 4.32 -5.13 15.21
N ILE A 51 3.98 -5.84 16.28
CA ILE A 51 3.09 -7.01 16.22
C ILE A 51 1.61 -6.64 16.29
N SER A 52 1.27 -5.39 16.61
CA SER A 52 -0.13 -4.96 16.60
C SER A 52 -0.78 -5.15 15.23
N HIS A 53 -2.04 -5.52 15.20
CA HIS A 53 -2.81 -5.79 14.01
C HIS A 53 -4.14 -5.03 14.03
N ARG A 54 -4.82 -4.99 12.90
CA ARG A 54 -6.12 -4.39 12.73
C ARG A 54 -7.15 -5.50 12.55
N GLU A 55 -8.11 -5.56 13.45
CA GLU A 55 -9.24 -6.45 13.30
C GLU A 55 -10.20 -5.90 12.22
N THR A 56 -10.52 -6.70 11.23
CA THR A 56 -11.40 -6.32 10.11
C THR A 56 -12.62 -7.22 10.00
N GLY A 57 -12.62 -8.33 10.75
CA GLY A 57 -13.64 -9.37 10.64
C GLY A 57 -13.61 -10.09 9.30
N GLU A 58 -14.43 -11.12 9.15
CA GLU A 58 -14.54 -11.85 7.90
C GLU A 58 -14.96 -10.93 6.74
N ASN A 59 -14.28 -11.06 5.60
CA ASN A 59 -14.55 -10.30 4.38
C ASN A 59 -14.50 -8.77 4.55
N PHE A 60 -13.66 -8.26 5.46
CA PHE A 60 -13.57 -6.82 5.76
C PHE A 60 -14.91 -6.23 6.22
N SER A 61 -15.72 -7.01 6.90
CA SER A 61 -17.06 -6.60 7.34
C SER A 61 -17.05 -5.60 8.49
N GLN A 62 -15.95 -5.49 9.22
CA GLN A 62 -15.81 -4.61 10.37
C GLN A 62 -14.82 -3.47 10.09
N ILE A 63 -15.22 -2.25 10.44
CA ILE A 63 -14.35 -1.09 10.41
C ILE A 63 -14.06 -0.68 11.86
N VAL A 64 -12.80 -0.83 12.26
CA VAL A 64 -12.34 -0.40 13.59
C VAL A 64 -11.84 1.03 13.49
N GLU A 65 -12.46 1.96 14.19
CA GLU A 65 -12.11 3.39 14.13
C GLU A 65 -10.68 3.69 14.61
N LYS A 66 -10.20 2.94 15.60
CA LYS A 66 -8.89 3.11 16.22
C LYS A 66 -8.15 1.78 16.25
N PRO A 67 -7.70 1.30 15.09
CA PRO A 67 -7.15 -0.05 14.97
C PRO A 67 -5.77 -0.22 15.63
N TYR A 68 -5.11 0.86 16.03
CA TYR A 68 -3.76 0.83 16.60
C TYR A 68 -3.61 1.83 17.71
N ASP A 69 -2.93 1.44 18.79
CA ASP A 69 -2.60 2.28 19.92
C ASP A 69 -1.40 3.18 19.66
N TYR A 70 -1.34 4.30 20.37
CA TYR A 70 -0.19 5.21 20.38
C TYR A 70 0.73 4.90 21.55
N TYR A 71 2.00 4.76 21.27
CA TYR A 71 3.10 4.60 22.23
C TYR A 71 3.91 5.90 22.31
N PRO A 72 4.46 6.26 23.49
CA PRO A 72 5.29 7.43 23.63
C PRO A 72 6.66 7.21 22.97
N ALA A 73 7.16 8.23 22.25
CA ALA A 73 8.47 8.22 21.64
C ALA A 73 9.07 9.63 21.63
N ASP A 74 10.40 9.72 21.69
CA ASP A 74 11.15 10.95 21.46
C ASP A 74 11.67 10.94 20.02
N VAL A 75 11.48 12.05 19.31
CA VAL A 75 11.72 12.08 17.86
C VAL A 75 12.56 13.28 17.46
N LYS A 76 13.51 13.05 16.55
CA LYS A 76 14.22 14.11 15.83
C LYS A 76 13.86 14.03 14.33
N VAL A 77 13.74 15.20 13.71
CA VAL A 77 13.56 15.35 12.26
C VAL A 77 14.65 16.26 11.75
N ASP A 78 15.51 15.74 10.85
CA ASP A 78 16.71 16.43 10.36
C ASP A 78 17.60 17.00 11.48
N GLY A 79 17.75 16.24 12.56
CA GLY A 79 18.51 16.62 13.74
C GLY A 79 17.77 17.58 14.70
N LEU A 80 16.62 18.15 14.30
CA LEU A 80 15.80 18.98 15.18
C LEU A 80 15.00 18.10 16.13
N ASP A 81 15.18 18.30 17.43
CA ASP A 81 14.40 17.62 18.45
C ASP A 81 12.96 18.16 18.45
N ILE A 82 12.00 17.30 18.08
CA ILE A 82 10.57 17.64 18.13
C ILE A 82 9.91 17.18 19.43
N GLY A 83 10.68 16.62 20.35
CA GLY A 83 10.27 16.18 21.68
C GLY A 83 9.36 14.96 21.68
N ARG A 84 8.68 14.75 22.81
CA ARG A 84 7.83 13.59 23.05
C ARG A 84 6.57 13.62 22.21
N VAL A 85 6.37 12.57 21.41
CA VAL A 85 5.22 12.37 20.53
C VAL A 85 4.58 11.01 20.78
N GLY A 86 3.39 10.79 20.26
CA GLY A 86 2.82 9.46 20.15
C GLY A 86 3.15 8.84 18.81
N ILE A 87 3.66 7.62 18.78
CA ILE A 87 3.89 6.86 17.56
C ILE A 87 2.95 5.65 17.50
N ARG A 88 2.44 5.33 16.35
CA ARG A 88 1.64 4.13 16.13
C ARG A 88 1.85 3.54 14.74
N LYS A 89 1.52 2.28 14.60
CA LYS A 89 1.36 1.62 13.31
C LYS A 89 0.19 2.20 12.52
N LYS A 90 0.19 2.04 11.21
CA LYS A 90 -0.94 2.41 10.34
C LYS A 90 -1.05 1.47 9.15
N GLY A 91 -2.21 1.55 8.49
CA GLY A 91 -2.46 0.83 7.25
C GLY A 91 -2.97 -0.59 7.48
N PHE A 92 -2.94 -1.35 6.40
CA PHE A 92 -3.38 -2.75 6.33
C PHE A 92 -2.49 -3.50 5.33
N PHE A 93 -2.62 -4.83 5.20
CA PHE A 93 -1.76 -5.64 4.33
C PHE A 93 -0.27 -5.27 4.42
N GLY A 94 0.40 -5.01 3.31
CA GLY A 94 1.82 -4.67 3.25
C GLY A 94 2.22 -3.46 4.11
N SER A 95 1.34 -2.49 4.30
CA SER A 95 1.57 -1.34 5.20
C SER A 95 1.70 -1.73 6.67
N ALA A 96 1.16 -2.89 7.07
CA ALA A 96 1.14 -3.36 8.46
C ALA A 96 2.17 -4.44 8.78
N VAL A 97 3.12 -4.75 7.89
CA VAL A 97 4.17 -5.75 8.15
C VAL A 97 4.99 -5.38 9.39
N SER A 98 5.34 -6.38 10.19
CA SER A 98 5.99 -6.17 11.51
C SER A 98 7.45 -5.73 11.38
N THR A 99 8.16 -6.22 10.37
CA THR A 99 9.58 -5.86 10.17
C THR A 99 9.78 -4.40 9.79
N ARG A 100 8.79 -3.81 9.08
CA ARG A 100 8.88 -2.46 8.54
C ARG A 100 7.49 -1.82 8.44
N PRO A 101 6.82 -1.55 9.58
CA PRO A 101 5.45 -1.04 9.58
C PRO A 101 5.38 0.39 9.04
N SER A 102 4.28 0.75 8.38
CA SER A 102 3.94 2.15 8.15
C SER A 102 3.61 2.83 9.47
N LEU A 103 4.05 4.08 9.63
CA LEU A 103 4.03 4.78 10.91
C LEU A 103 3.23 6.08 10.85
N LYS A 104 2.66 6.46 11.98
CA LYS A 104 2.00 7.75 12.17
C LYS A 104 2.44 8.37 13.48
N LEU A 105 3.01 9.57 13.42
CA LEU A 105 3.38 10.34 14.60
C LEU A 105 2.24 11.30 14.97
N LYS A 106 1.95 11.40 16.25
CA LYS A 106 1.01 12.34 16.86
C LYS A 106 1.79 13.39 17.64
N ILE A 107 1.91 14.59 17.06
CA ILE A 107 2.73 15.67 17.62
C ILE A 107 2.12 16.22 18.91
N ASP A 108 0.80 16.33 18.97
CA ASP A 108 0.03 16.80 20.13
C ASP A 108 -0.25 15.69 21.18
N TYR A 109 0.62 14.68 21.27
CA TYR A 109 0.43 13.53 22.17
C TYR A 109 0.58 13.91 23.64
N SER A 110 1.68 14.56 23.97
CA SER A 110 1.98 15.01 25.36
C SER A 110 1.42 16.39 25.68
N GLU A 111 1.26 17.25 24.67
CA GLU A 111 0.80 18.62 24.79
C GLU A 111 -0.26 18.92 23.74
N LYS A 112 -1.46 19.28 24.21
CA LYS A 112 -2.61 19.55 23.33
C LYS A 112 -2.34 20.73 22.39
N ASN A 113 -2.72 20.57 21.12
CA ASN A 113 -2.56 21.55 20.03
C ASN A 113 -1.10 21.84 19.63
N ARG A 114 -0.12 21.10 20.13
CA ARG A 114 1.26 21.20 19.66
C ARG A 114 1.34 20.79 18.19
N THR A 115 2.17 21.47 17.43
CA THR A 115 2.43 21.21 16.02
C THR A 115 3.92 21.25 15.74
N PHE A 116 4.35 20.57 14.69
CA PHE A 116 5.66 20.69 14.09
C PHE A 116 5.51 21.14 12.64
N ALA A 117 6.13 22.24 12.27
CA ALA A 117 5.95 22.89 10.96
C ALA A 117 4.46 23.05 10.58
N GLY A 118 3.61 23.40 11.57
CA GLY A 118 2.17 23.54 11.38
C GLY A 118 1.38 22.22 11.25
N GLN A 119 2.03 21.07 11.33
CA GLN A 119 1.40 19.75 11.24
C GLN A 119 1.14 19.16 12.65
N ASP A 120 -0.06 18.61 12.85
CA ASP A 120 -0.43 17.87 14.08
C ASP A 120 -0.10 16.36 13.97
N ARG A 121 0.18 15.88 12.75
CA ARG A 121 0.55 14.49 12.44
C ARG A 121 1.60 14.45 11.34
N LEU A 122 2.52 13.48 11.44
CA LEU A 122 3.38 13.07 10.34
C LEU A 122 3.02 11.63 9.97
N THR A 123 2.87 11.35 8.68
CA THR A 123 2.46 10.04 8.18
C THR A 123 3.52 9.47 7.24
N PHE A 124 3.96 8.25 7.52
CA PHE A 124 5.02 7.57 6.79
C PHE A 124 4.52 6.23 6.25
N ASN A 125 4.44 6.12 4.92
CA ASN A 125 4.11 4.87 4.23
C ASN A 125 5.39 4.10 3.94
N ASN A 126 5.41 2.82 4.28
CA ASN A 126 6.60 1.97 4.14
C ASN A 126 6.93 1.60 2.69
N ASN A 127 6.07 1.87 1.72
CA ASN A 127 6.23 1.52 0.30
C ASN A 127 6.59 0.03 0.08
N THR A 128 6.04 -0.86 0.88
CA THR A 128 6.42 -2.28 0.83
C THR A 128 6.05 -2.92 -0.51
N GLN A 129 5.00 -2.44 -1.18
CA GLN A 129 4.52 -2.94 -2.47
C GLN A 129 5.27 -2.35 -3.67
N ASP A 130 6.12 -1.33 -3.45
CA ASP A 130 6.85 -0.62 -4.49
C ASP A 130 8.37 -0.71 -4.28
N PRO A 131 9.09 -1.55 -5.03
CA PRO A 131 10.53 -1.67 -4.93
C PRO A 131 11.27 -0.37 -5.30
N THR A 132 10.66 0.49 -6.12
CA THR A 132 11.26 1.75 -6.54
C THR A 132 11.17 2.86 -5.51
N ARG A 133 10.23 2.76 -4.57
CA ARG A 133 9.85 3.81 -3.59
C ARG A 133 9.33 5.10 -4.23
N ALA A 134 9.00 5.07 -5.53
CA ALA A 134 8.65 6.24 -6.34
C ALA A 134 7.15 6.39 -6.59
N GLN A 135 6.37 5.31 -6.58
CA GLN A 135 4.97 5.35 -7.04
C GLN A 135 4.13 6.36 -6.27
N SER A 136 4.03 6.25 -4.95
CA SER A 136 3.27 7.20 -4.14
C SER A 136 3.76 8.64 -4.31
N PHE A 137 5.09 8.82 -4.38
CA PHE A 137 5.69 10.14 -4.59
C PHE A 137 5.24 10.74 -5.92
N LEU A 138 5.44 10.03 -7.03
CA LEU A 138 5.08 10.49 -8.38
C LEU A 138 3.59 10.80 -8.52
N VAL A 139 2.73 9.93 -7.96
CA VAL A 139 1.27 10.15 -8.02
C VAL A 139 0.87 11.41 -7.30
N TYR A 140 1.39 11.66 -6.08
CA TYR A 140 1.05 12.89 -5.37
C TYR A 140 1.60 14.15 -6.04
N GLN A 141 2.80 14.10 -6.67
CA GLN A 141 3.30 15.21 -7.46
C GLN A 141 2.36 15.49 -8.65
N PHE A 142 2.04 14.47 -9.44
CA PHE A 142 1.13 14.57 -10.58
C PHE A 142 -0.24 15.14 -10.18
N MET A 143 -0.85 14.58 -9.12
CA MET A 143 -2.19 15.01 -8.68
C MET A 143 -2.21 16.46 -8.18
N ASN A 144 -1.17 16.92 -7.48
CA ASN A 144 -1.07 18.33 -7.08
C ASN A 144 -0.95 19.26 -8.30
N GLU A 145 -0.18 18.86 -9.33
CA GLU A 145 -0.06 19.61 -10.57
C GLU A 145 -1.35 19.61 -11.41
N ALA A 146 -2.08 18.51 -11.38
CA ALA A 146 -3.39 18.39 -12.02
C ALA A 146 -4.46 19.29 -11.38
N GLY A 147 -4.20 19.84 -10.18
CA GLY A 147 -5.17 20.64 -9.43
C GLY A 147 -6.11 19.79 -8.56
N VAL A 148 -5.83 18.49 -8.40
CA VAL A 148 -6.56 17.64 -7.47
C VAL A 148 -6.29 18.10 -6.03
N LEU A 149 -7.32 18.09 -5.20
CA LEU A 149 -7.21 18.40 -3.77
C LEU A 149 -6.44 17.27 -3.04
N SER A 150 -5.13 17.25 -3.23
CA SER A 150 -4.27 16.12 -2.90
C SER A 150 -3.28 16.45 -1.77
N PRO A 151 -2.89 15.47 -0.93
CA PRO A 151 -1.76 15.61 -0.02
C PRO A 151 -0.45 15.96 -0.74
N ARG A 152 0.41 16.71 -0.05
CA ARG A 152 1.82 16.84 -0.44
C ARG A 152 2.60 15.63 0.02
N SER A 153 3.71 15.34 -0.64
CA SER A 153 4.58 14.22 -0.25
C SER A 153 6.04 14.50 -0.56
N ASN A 154 6.91 13.85 0.22
CA ASN A 154 8.33 13.68 -0.07
C ASN A 154 8.81 12.35 0.53
N LEU A 155 10.11 12.13 0.54
CA LEU A 155 10.70 10.90 1.07
C LEU A 155 11.28 11.14 2.47
N ALA A 156 11.30 10.07 3.27
CA ALA A 156 11.92 10.05 4.60
C ALA A 156 12.70 8.75 4.81
N ARG A 157 13.88 8.84 5.43
CA ARG A 157 14.57 7.70 6.03
C ARG A 157 14.23 7.65 7.51
N ILE A 158 13.83 6.48 7.99
CA ILE A 158 13.41 6.31 9.37
C ILE A 158 14.34 5.34 10.09
N THR A 159 14.80 5.73 11.28
CA THR A 159 15.47 4.85 12.24
C THR A 159 14.67 4.79 13.52
N VAL A 160 14.60 3.61 14.13
CA VAL A 160 13.95 3.40 15.43
C VAL A 160 14.91 2.67 16.37
N ASN A 161 15.27 3.27 17.48
CA ASN A 161 16.24 2.73 18.44
C ASN A 161 17.58 2.34 17.77
N GLY A 162 18.00 3.08 16.75
CA GLY A 162 19.21 2.81 15.96
C GLY A 162 19.04 1.78 14.84
N GLU A 163 17.91 1.07 14.77
CA GLU A 163 17.57 0.19 13.64
C GLU A 163 17.14 1.02 12.42
N ASP A 164 17.83 0.85 11.29
CA ASP A 164 17.47 1.52 10.04
C ASP A 164 16.31 0.78 9.34
N LEU A 165 15.16 1.41 9.29
CA LEU A 165 13.99 0.89 8.58
C LEU A 165 13.99 1.28 7.09
N GLY A 166 14.94 2.09 6.63
CA GLY A 166 15.08 2.54 5.24
C GLY A 166 14.08 3.62 4.84
N ILE A 167 13.71 3.63 3.57
CA ILE A 167 12.98 4.73 2.93
C ILE A 167 11.47 4.55 3.01
N TYR A 168 10.79 5.63 3.38
CA TYR A 168 9.34 5.78 3.46
C TYR A 168 8.87 6.94 2.60
N THR A 169 7.62 6.91 2.13
CA THR A 169 6.97 8.13 1.63
C THR A 169 6.36 8.87 2.82
N HIS A 170 6.82 10.09 3.07
CA HIS A 170 6.19 11.01 4.00
C HIS A 170 5.03 11.71 3.29
N VAL A 171 3.83 11.58 3.84
CA VAL A 171 2.58 12.08 3.23
C VAL A 171 1.87 13.04 4.18
N GLU A 172 1.43 14.19 3.66
CA GLU A 172 0.63 15.15 4.41
C GLU A 172 -0.65 14.47 4.91
N SER A 173 -0.86 14.48 6.23
CA SER A 173 -2.03 13.82 6.82
C SER A 173 -3.31 14.56 6.47
N VAL A 174 -4.33 13.87 5.94
CA VAL A 174 -5.65 14.45 5.64
C VAL A 174 -6.37 14.78 6.94
N ARG A 175 -6.10 15.97 7.46
CA ARG A 175 -6.58 16.51 8.73
C ARG A 175 -6.75 18.03 8.67
N LYS A 176 -7.02 18.64 9.82
CA LYS A 176 -7.27 20.11 9.89
C LYS A 176 -6.19 20.99 9.24
N PRO A 177 -4.86 20.72 9.38
CA PRO A 177 -3.84 21.49 8.67
C PRO A 177 -3.97 21.40 7.14
N PHE A 178 -4.09 20.20 6.59
CA PHE A 178 -4.33 19.93 5.18
C PHE A 178 -5.58 20.66 4.67
N ILE A 179 -6.71 20.48 5.35
CA ILE A 179 -7.97 21.15 5.00
C ILE A 179 -7.83 22.66 5.04
N LYS A 180 -7.12 23.20 6.05
CA LYS A 180 -6.88 24.64 6.15
C LYS A 180 -6.03 25.17 4.97
N ARG A 181 -5.05 24.39 4.52
CA ARG A 181 -4.23 24.72 3.36
C ARG A 181 -5.09 24.83 2.09
N LEU A 182 -5.99 23.89 1.86
CA LEU A 182 -6.80 23.84 0.63
C LEU A 182 -8.00 24.79 0.66
N PHE A 183 -8.66 24.94 1.80
CA PHE A 183 -9.94 25.66 1.91
C PHE A 183 -9.84 26.95 2.75
N GLY A 184 -8.65 27.32 3.20
CA GLY A 184 -8.42 28.49 4.08
C GLY A 184 -8.91 28.30 5.50
N LYS A 185 -9.92 27.45 5.74
CA LYS A 185 -10.50 27.11 7.05
C LYS A 185 -10.81 25.64 7.13
N SER A 186 -10.60 25.03 8.31
CA SER A 186 -10.89 23.59 8.54
C SER A 186 -12.29 23.32 9.10
N LYS A 187 -13.24 24.26 8.94
CA LYS A 187 -14.63 24.06 9.37
C LYS A 187 -15.40 23.26 8.34
N GLY A 188 -15.90 22.11 8.72
CA GLY A 188 -16.65 21.16 7.87
C GLY A 188 -16.58 19.77 8.44
N ASP A 189 -16.99 18.82 7.66
CA ASP A 189 -17.09 17.42 8.01
C ASP A 189 -16.16 16.61 7.09
N LEU A 190 -15.46 15.61 7.64
CA LEU A 190 -14.52 14.75 6.93
C LEU A 190 -14.91 13.29 7.14
N TRP A 191 -14.93 12.53 6.06
CA TRP A 191 -15.11 11.08 6.03
C TRP A 191 -13.91 10.42 5.36
N GLU A 192 -13.66 9.17 5.72
CA GLU A 192 -12.65 8.28 5.10
C GLU A 192 -13.36 7.08 4.51
N GLY A 193 -13.13 6.81 3.23
CA GLY A 193 -13.62 5.63 2.54
C GLY A 193 -12.56 4.52 2.54
N PHE A 194 -12.95 3.35 3.00
CA PHE A 194 -12.16 2.13 3.01
C PHE A 194 -12.96 1.00 2.35
N ALA A 195 -12.62 0.66 1.12
CA ALA A 195 -13.39 -0.27 0.29
C ALA A 195 -14.90 0.03 0.30
N GLY A 196 -15.24 1.33 0.31
CA GLY A 196 -16.60 1.85 0.49
C GLY A 196 -17.09 2.58 -0.74
N ASP A 197 -18.42 2.56 -0.96
CA ASP A 197 -19.09 3.27 -2.04
C ASP A 197 -20.51 3.67 -1.63
N PHE A 198 -21.20 4.35 -2.50
CA PHE A 198 -22.60 4.77 -2.28
C PHE A 198 -23.62 3.69 -2.67
N THR A 199 -23.26 2.42 -2.59
CA THR A 199 -24.18 1.29 -2.69
C THR A 199 -24.66 0.86 -1.31
N GLU A 200 -25.81 0.16 -1.21
CA GLU A 200 -26.37 -0.29 0.05
C GLU A 200 -25.37 -1.13 0.88
N SER A 201 -24.62 -2.02 0.22
CA SER A 201 -23.67 -2.92 0.88
C SER A 201 -22.36 -2.25 1.32
N GLU A 202 -22.01 -1.07 0.79
CA GLU A 202 -20.69 -0.45 0.97
C GLU A 202 -20.73 0.92 1.63
N TYR A 203 -21.89 1.56 1.70
CA TYR A 203 -22.06 2.91 2.27
C TYR A 203 -21.56 2.99 3.73
N GLY A 204 -21.81 1.96 4.53
CA GLY A 204 -21.33 1.89 5.91
C GLY A 204 -19.80 1.87 6.08
N ARG A 205 -19.04 1.73 4.98
CA ARG A 205 -17.57 1.76 4.98
C ARG A 205 -16.99 3.16 4.73
N ILE A 206 -17.86 4.18 4.60
CA ILE A 206 -17.46 5.58 4.56
C ILE A 206 -17.64 6.15 5.96
N VAL A 207 -16.53 6.28 6.70
CA VAL A 207 -16.52 6.54 8.15
C VAL A 207 -16.23 8.00 8.46
N HIS A 208 -17.08 8.61 9.30
CA HIS A 208 -16.87 9.98 9.79
C HIS A 208 -15.61 10.10 10.64
N LYS A 209 -14.78 11.09 10.38
CA LYS A 209 -13.49 11.31 11.07
C LYS A 209 -13.48 12.54 11.95
N PHE A 210 -14.10 13.62 11.52
CA PHE A 210 -14.33 14.81 12.32
C PHE A 210 -15.39 15.71 11.69
N GLY A 211 -15.96 16.59 12.49
CA GLY A 211 -16.99 17.54 12.12
C GLY A 211 -18.14 17.50 13.10
N LYS A 212 -19.32 17.89 12.64
CA LYS A 212 -20.57 17.87 13.39
C LYS A 212 -21.63 16.96 12.79
N ASP A 213 -21.36 16.39 11.63
CA ASP A 213 -22.25 15.44 10.93
C ASP A 213 -21.97 14.00 11.38
N ASP A 214 -21.84 13.81 12.68
CA ASP A 214 -21.59 12.52 13.32
C ASP A 214 -22.77 11.53 13.19
N ASP A 215 -23.97 12.04 12.91
CA ASP A 215 -25.17 11.27 12.56
C ASP A 215 -25.27 10.91 11.07
N GLY A 216 -24.35 11.39 10.23
CA GLY A 216 -24.24 11.07 8.81
C GLY A 216 -25.30 11.69 7.90
N VAL A 217 -26.12 12.61 8.40
CA VAL A 217 -27.26 13.21 7.65
C VAL A 217 -26.79 13.91 6.37
N ALA A 218 -25.64 14.60 6.41
CA ALA A 218 -25.18 15.31 5.22
C ALA A 218 -24.72 14.36 4.12
N LEU A 219 -23.89 13.34 4.46
CA LEU A 219 -23.42 12.36 3.49
C LEU A 219 -24.58 11.51 2.94
N LYS A 220 -25.57 11.21 3.79
CA LYS A 220 -26.77 10.47 3.39
C LYS A 220 -27.55 11.15 2.27
N LYS A 221 -27.54 12.48 2.17
CA LYS A 221 -28.18 13.20 1.06
C LYS A 221 -27.59 12.85 -0.30
N LEU A 222 -26.26 12.70 -0.36
CA LEU A 222 -25.58 12.26 -1.59
C LEU A 222 -25.90 10.78 -1.88
N TYR A 223 -25.89 9.93 -0.85
CA TYR A 223 -26.33 8.53 -0.98
C TYR A 223 -27.77 8.44 -1.53
N ASP A 224 -28.73 9.13 -0.91
CA ASP A 224 -30.14 9.08 -1.31
C ASP A 224 -30.35 9.60 -2.74
N LEU A 225 -29.61 10.65 -3.14
CA LEU A 225 -29.63 11.16 -4.52
C LEU A 225 -29.21 10.06 -5.51
N LEU A 226 -28.14 9.34 -5.20
CA LEU A 226 -27.59 8.30 -6.09
C LEU A 226 -28.49 7.05 -6.16
N GLN A 227 -29.35 6.79 -5.16
CA GLN A 227 -30.30 5.68 -5.19
C GLN A 227 -31.53 5.95 -6.05
N ASN A 228 -31.69 7.17 -6.58
CA ASN A 228 -32.85 7.47 -7.45
C ASN A 228 -32.76 6.62 -8.74
N PRO A 229 -33.76 5.79 -9.07
CA PRO A 229 -33.74 4.98 -10.29
C PRO A 229 -33.87 5.80 -11.58
N ASP A 230 -34.45 7.00 -11.48
CA ASP A 230 -34.61 7.90 -12.62
C ASP A 230 -33.29 8.64 -12.95
N PRO A 231 -33.13 9.14 -14.20
CA PRO A 231 -31.99 10.00 -14.56
C PRO A 231 -31.90 11.21 -13.65
N ILE A 232 -30.72 11.43 -13.06
CA ILE A 232 -30.47 12.51 -12.12
C ILE A 232 -29.98 13.75 -12.89
N PRO A 233 -30.66 14.90 -12.82
CA PRO A 233 -30.19 16.12 -13.47
C PRO A 233 -28.83 16.58 -12.90
N LEU A 234 -27.97 17.17 -13.74
CA LEU A 234 -26.64 17.63 -13.34
C LEU A 234 -26.69 18.64 -12.18
N GLU A 235 -27.68 19.54 -12.18
CA GLU A 235 -27.87 20.53 -11.12
C GLU A 235 -28.08 19.89 -9.74
N SER A 236 -28.70 18.71 -9.68
CA SER A 236 -28.87 17.96 -8.43
C SER A 236 -27.53 17.49 -7.87
N PHE A 237 -26.63 17.01 -8.73
CA PHE A 237 -25.26 16.72 -8.32
C PHE A 237 -24.51 17.97 -7.87
N GLU A 238 -24.55 19.06 -8.65
CA GLU A 238 -23.83 20.30 -8.38
C GLU A 238 -24.27 21.01 -7.10
N THR A 239 -25.50 20.69 -6.61
CA THR A 239 -25.98 21.17 -5.31
C THR A 239 -25.20 20.52 -4.16
N LEU A 240 -24.82 19.24 -4.29
CA LEU A 240 -24.18 18.46 -3.24
C LEU A 240 -22.66 18.26 -3.45
N LEU A 241 -22.22 18.24 -4.70
CA LEU A 241 -20.87 17.87 -5.09
C LEU A 241 -20.22 19.00 -5.90
N ASP A 242 -18.94 19.22 -5.75
CA ASP A 242 -18.16 19.97 -6.73
C ASP A 242 -17.80 19.01 -7.87
N VAL A 243 -18.64 19.00 -8.90
CA VAL A 243 -18.56 18.03 -10.01
C VAL A 243 -17.27 18.16 -10.78
N ASP A 244 -16.80 19.38 -11.03
CA ASP A 244 -15.57 19.60 -11.79
C ASP A 244 -14.33 19.15 -11.01
N ALA A 245 -14.27 19.41 -9.70
CA ALA A 245 -13.21 18.89 -8.84
C ALA A 245 -13.22 17.35 -8.77
N PHE A 246 -14.41 16.74 -8.76
CA PHE A 246 -14.54 15.29 -8.79
C PHE A 246 -14.10 14.70 -10.14
N ILE A 247 -14.46 15.32 -11.26
CA ILE A 247 -14.02 14.90 -12.60
C ILE A 247 -12.50 14.98 -12.71
N THR A 248 -11.87 16.03 -12.18
CA THR A 248 -10.40 16.17 -12.18
C THR A 248 -9.74 15.03 -11.39
N LEU A 249 -10.28 14.67 -10.22
CA LEU A 249 -9.79 13.51 -9.47
C LEU A 249 -9.96 12.21 -10.26
N TRP A 250 -11.15 11.94 -10.76
CA TRP A 250 -11.47 10.71 -11.50
C TRP A 250 -10.56 10.57 -12.75
N ALA A 251 -10.47 11.61 -13.56
CA ALA A 251 -9.60 11.60 -14.74
C ALA A 251 -8.12 11.39 -14.36
N SER A 252 -7.67 12.02 -13.27
CA SER A 252 -6.30 11.88 -12.76
C SER A 252 -6.00 10.45 -12.27
N GLU A 253 -6.91 9.82 -11.50
CA GLU A 253 -6.75 8.43 -11.05
C GLU A 253 -6.66 7.46 -12.23
N VAL A 254 -7.52 7.66 -13.24
CA VAL A 254 -7.52 6.84 -14.46
C VAL A 254 -6.24 7.06 -15.28
N LEU A 255 -5.83 8.31 -15.49
CA LEU A 255 -4.66 8.64 -16.31
C LEU A 255 -3.36 8.08 -15.70
N ILE A 256 -3.16 8.21 -14.38
CA ILE A 256 -1.95 7.73 -13.71
C ILE A 256 -2.00 6.24 -13.35
N GLY A 257 -3.11 5.56 -13.62
CA GLY A 257 -3.28 4.14 -13.29
C GLY A 257 -3.32 3.88 -11.78
N HIS A 258 -3.91 4.78 -10.98
CA HIS A 258 -4.19 4.54 -9.56
C HIS A 258 -5.43 3.66 -9.41
N TRP A 259 -5.24 2.35 -9.66
CA TRP A 259 -6.34 1.38 -9.67
C TRP A 259 -7.00 1.19 -8.29
N ASP A 260 -6.30 1.45 -7.18
CA ASP A 260 -6.80 1.28 -5.80
C ASP A 260 -7.39 2.57 -5.21
N GLY A 261 -7.67 3.57 -6.05
CA GLY A 261 -8.39 4.79 -5.70
C GLY A 261 -9.91 4.62 -5.73
N TYR A 262 -10.64 5.75 -5.58
CA TYR A 262 -12.10 5.74 -5.63
C TYR A 262 -12.64 5.25 -6.98
N ALA A 263 -12.12 5.82 -8.07
CA ALA A 263 -12.56 5.46 -9.41
C ALA A 263 -12.30 3.98 -9.73
N GLY A 264 -11.16 3.43 -9.31
CA GLY A 264 -10.75 2.05 -9.57
C GLY A 264 -11.40 1.03 -8.63
N ASN A 265 -10.93 0.97 -7.40
CA ASN A 265 -11.33 -0.06 -6.43
C ASN A 265 -12.27 0.44 -5.33
N ARG A 266 -12.74 1.69 -5.40
CA ARG A 266 -13.59 2.33 -4.38
C ARG A 266 -12.93 2.32 -2.99
N ASN A 267 -11.63 2.56 -2.98
CA ASN A 267 -10.78 2.51 -1.80
C ASN A 267 -9.94 3.80 -1.72
N ASN A 268 -9.22 3.96 -0.64
CA ASN A 268 -8.18 5.00 -0.49
C ASN A 268 -8.63 6.43 -0.86
N PHE A 269 -9.71 6.90 -0.28
CA PHE A 269 -10.19 8.27 -0.49
C PHE A 269 -10.72 8.90 0.79
N TYR A 270 -10.74 10.24 0.79
CA TYR A 270 -11.44 11.04 1.78
C TYR A 270 -12.50 11.90 1.10
N ILE A 271 -13.54 12.24 1.85
CA ILE A 271 -14.57 13.19 1.43
C ILE A 271 -14.59 14.33 2.44
N PHE A 272 -14.44 15.57 1.97
CA PHE A 272 -14.58 16.73 2.82
C PHE A 272 -15.74 17.60 2.36
N ARG A 273 -16.52 18.09 3.32
CA ARG A 273 -17.63 19.00 3.09
C ARG A 273 -17.40 20.30 3.86
N PRO A 274 -16.84 21.35 3.22
CA PRO A 274 -16.68 22.66 3.85
C PRO A 274 -18.04 23.21 4.30
N LYS A 275 -18.12 23.72 5.54
CA LYS A 275 -19.37 24.33 6.05
C LYS A 275 -19.86 25.50 5.17
N LYS A 276 -18.94 26.23 4.52
CA LYS A 276 -19.28 27.42 3.71
C LYS A 276 -19.97 27.06 2.41
N SER A 277 -19.43 26.12 1.63
CA SER A 277 -19.99 25.69 0.35
C SER A 277 -21.11 24.68 0.52
N GLY A 278 -21.00 23.81 1.53
CA GLY A 278 -21.91 22.69 1.71
C GLY A 278 -21.75 21.57 0.67
N ARG A 279 -20.80 21.69 -0.27
CA ARG A 279 -20.51 20.70 -1.32
C ARG A 279 -19.48 19.71 -0.85
N PHE A 280 -19.53 18.50 -1.37
CA PHE A 280 -18.54 17.45 -1.14
C PHE A 280 -17.36 17.60 -2.09
N TYR A 281 -16.15 17.34 -1.57
CA TYR A 281 -14.89 17.30 -2.30
C TYR A 281 -14.18 15.99 -1.97
N PHE A 282 -13.72 15.30 -3.00
CA PHE A 282 -12.98 14.06 -2.83
C PHE A 282 -11.48 14.32 -2.85
N THR A 283 -10.74 13.55 -2.07
CA THR A 283 -9.28 13.62 -1.91
C THR A 283 -8.69 12.23 -2.03
N PRO A 284 -7.66 11.99 -2.86
CA PRO A 284 -7.01 10.69 -2.98
C PRO A 284 -6.17 10.36 -1.75
N TRP A 285 -6.00 9.06 -1.52
CA TRP A 285 -5.15 8.56 -0.45
C TRP A 285 -4.43 7.27 -0.89
N GLY A 286 -3.26 6.95 -0.26
CA GLY A 286 -2.57 5.66 -0.40
C GLY A 286 -2.28 5.16 -1.82
N PRO A 287 -1.74 5.97 -2.74
CA PRO A 287 -1.47 5.53 -4.10
C PRO A 287 -0.12 4.80 -4.20
N ASP A 288 0.06 3.75 -3.42
CA ASP A 288 1.29 2.94 -3.34
C ASP A 288 1.31 1.74 -4.32
N SER A 289 0.28 1.65 -5.15
CA SER A 289 0.16 0.66 -6.22
C SER A 289 -0.50 1.31 -7.44
N ALA A 290 0.25 2.20 -8.10
CA ALA A 290 -0.16 2.94 -9.30
C ALA A 290 0.65 2.51 -10.52
N PHE A 291 0.53 3.23 -11.64
CA PHE A 291 1.19 2.91 -12.92
C PHE A 291 0.89 1.49 -13.38
N ALA A 292 -0.30 1.00 -13.04
CA ALA A 292 -0.78 -0.32 -13.41
C ALA A 292 -2.13 -0.20 -14.14
N ASP A 293 -2.25 -0.90 -15.25
CA ASP A 293 -3.45 -0.85 -16.07
C ASP A 293 -3.71 -2.21 -16.75
N PRO A 294 -4.83 -2.84 -16.49
CA PRO A 294 -6.01 -2.34 -15.76
C PRO A 294 -5.96 -2.44 -14.23
N GLY A 295 -4.95 -2.99 -13.65
CA GLY A 295 -4.86 -3.34 -12.24
C GLY A 295 -5.12 -4.83 -12.01
N PRO A 296 -4.72 -5.38 -10.85
CA PRO A 296 -4.61 -6.83 -10.64
C PRO A 296 -5.96 -7.56 -10.55
N PHE A 297 -7.08 -6.84 -10.42
CA PHE A 297 -8.41 -7.44 -10.23
C PHE A 297 -9.34 -7.23 -11.43
N ILE A 298 -8.82 -6.76 -12.55
CA ILE A 298 -9.58 -6.54 -13.79
C ILE A 298 -8.98 -7.44 -14.88
N HIS A 299 -9.74 -8.46 -15.28
CA HIS A 299 -9.29 -9.48 -16.24
C HIS A 299 -10.01 -9.37 -17.58
N VAL A 300 -10.71 -8.26 -17.83
CA VAL A 300 -11.42 -8.01 -19.09
C VAL A 300 -10.82 -6.78 -19.78
N PRO A 301 -10.86 -6.70 -21.11
CA PRO A 301 -10.48 -5.48 -21.83
C PRO A 301 -11.38 -4.32 -21.41
N VAL A 302 -10.78 -3.21 -21.01
CA VAL A 302 -11.50 -2.00 -20.58
C VAL A 302 -10.88 -0.78 -21.22
N PRO A 303 -11.66 0.28 -21.46
CA PRO A 303 -11.12 1.56 -21.94
C PRO A 303 -10.09 2.10 -20.94
N LYS A 304 -9.00 2.65 -21.46
CA LYS A 304 -7.93 3.25 -20.66
C LYS A 304 -8.20 4.70 -20.29
N SER A 305 -9.15 5.32 -20.98
CA SER A 305 -9.45 6.75 -20.84
C SER A 305 -10.52 7.07 -19.79
N PHE A 306 -11.42 6.13 -19.45
CA PHE A 306 -12.51 6.44 -18.52
C PHE A 306 -12.94 5.29 -17.59
N LYS A 307 -12.18 4.21 -17.55
CA LYS A 307 -12.53 3.06 -16.71
C LYS A 307 -12.72 3.47 -15.25
N ALA A 308 -13.82 3.07 -14.67
CA ALA A 308 -14.12 3.28 -13.26
C ALA A 308 -15.09 2.21 -12.73
N ARG A 309 -15.09 2.03 -11.42
CA ARG A 309 -16.02 1.15 -10.70
C ARG A 309 -16.84 1.91 -9.66
N GLY A 310 -16.46 3.15 -9.34
CA GLY A 310 -17.15 3.97 -8.36
C GLY A 310 -18.58 4.25 -8.81
N TYR A 311 -19.56 4.01 -7.94
CA TYR A 311 -20.98 4.19 -8.26
C TYR A 311 -21.30 5.65 -8.60
N LEU A 312 -20.66 6.61 -7.95
CA LEU A 312 -20.79 8.03 -8.31
C LEU A 312 -20.25 8.31 -9.73
N CYS A 313 -19.18 7.64 -10.17
CA CYS A 313 -18.66 7.76 -11.53
C CYS A 313 -19.68 7.23 -12.55
N GLU A 314 -20.29 6.06 -12.27
CA GLU A 314 -21.32 5.43 -13.10
C GLU A 314 -22.52 6.35 -13.29
N ARG A 315 -23.08 6.85 -12.18
CA ARG A 315 -24.25 7.75 -12.21
C ARG A 315 -23.98 9.07 -12.93
N LEU A 316 -22.77 9.63 -12.76
CA LEU A 316 -22.36 10.83 -13.49
C LEU A 316 -22.13 10.56 -14.99
N TRP A 317 -21.65 9.36 -15.35
CA TRP A 317 -21.43 8.98 -16.76
C TRP A 317 -22.71 8.88 -17.58
N GLU A 318 -23.87 8.68 -16.96
CA GLU A 318 -25.16 8.69 -17.64
C GLU A 318 -25.42 10.03 -18.33
N LEU A 319 -24.84 11.13 -17.85
CA LEU A 319 -25.06 12.49 -18.35
C LEU A 319 -24.12 12.82 -19.52
N PRO A 320 -24.63 13.14 -20.72
CA PRO A 320 -23.80 13.52 -21.88
C PRO A 320 -22.88 14.72 -21.61
N GLU A 321 -23.36 15.72 -20.86
CA GLU A 321 -22.57 16.89 -20.47
C GLU A 321 -21.42 16.53 -19.53
N VAL A 322 -21.58 15.54 -18.66
CA VAL A 322 -20.49 15.07 -17.78
C VAL A 322 -19.45 14.31 -18.59
N ARG A 323 -19.88 13.44 -19.54
CA ARG A 323 -18.93 12.78 -20.47
C ARG A 323 -18.09 13.78 -21.24
N GLU A 324 -18.70 14.86 -21.72
CA GLU A 324 -17.97 15.91 -22.43
C GLU A 324 -17.01 16.70 -21.53
N ARG A 325 -17.45 17.06 -20.28
CA ARG A 325 -16.55 17.68 -19.28
C ARG A 325 -15.37 16.76 -18.94
N TYR A 326 -15.64 15.47 -18.73
CA TYR A 326 -14.61 14.47 -18.44
C TYR A 326 -13.61 14.33 -19.60
N ARG A 327 -14.10 14.25 -20.83
CA ARG A 327 -13.26 14.18 -22.03
C ARG A 327 -12.36 15.40 -22.16
N LYS A 328 -12.91 16.61 -21.95
CA LYS A 328 -12.14 17.86 -21.97
C LYS A 328 -11.09 17.88 -20.87
N GLU A 329 -11.43 17.43 -19.67
CA GLU A 329 -10.49 17.37 -18.55
C GLU A 329 -9.36 16.38 -18.81
N MET A 330 -9.67 15.19 -19.33
CA MET A 330 -8.65 14.21 -19.71
C MET A 330 -7.70 14.78 -20.78
N GLN A 331 -8.25 15.49 -21.79
CA GLN A 331 -7.43 16.16 -22.80
C GLN A 331 -6.57 17.27 -22.20
N ARG A 332 -7.11 18.06 -21.25
CA ARG A 332 -6.34 19.07 -20.53
C ARG A 332 -5.19 18.44 -19.76
N LEU A 333 -5.45 17.36 -19.01
CA LEU A 333 -4.42 16.64 -18.26
C LEU A 333 -3.31 16.12 -19.18
N LEU A 334 -3.66 15.54 -20.34
CA LEU A 334 -2.66 15.09 -21.30
C LEU A 334 -1.82 16.26 -21.87
N ASN A 335 -2.43 17.41 -22.15
CA ASN A 335 -1.74 18.51 -22.82
C ASN A 335 -0.93 19.39 -21.87
N GLU A 336 -1.40 19.58 -20.64
CA GLU A 336 -0.88 20.59 -19.72
C GLU A 336 -0.15 20.01 -18.50
N VAL A 337 -0.44 18.75 -18.13
CA VAL A 337 0.05 18.16 -16.88
C VAL A 337 0.90 16.90 -17.12
N TRP A 338 0.50 16.05 -18.07
CA TRP A 338 1.24 14.82 -18.38
C TRP A 338 2.53 15.15 -19.14
N ASP A 339 3.61 15.32 -18.39
CA ASP A 339 4.95 15.62 -18.92
C ASP A 339 5.85 14.41 -18.66
N GLU A 340 6.04 13.58 -19.68
CA GLU A 340 6.83 12.36 -19.62
C GLU A 340 8.25 12.63 -19.18
N LYS A 341 8.87 13.68 -19.74
CA LYS A 341 10.26 14.03 -19.43
C LYS A 341 10.42 14.41 -17.96
N LYS A 342 9.48 15.19 -17.42
CA LYS A 342 9.47 15.61 -16.02
C LYS A 342 9.25 14.41 -15.09
N MET A 343 8.27 13.56 -15.40
CA MET A 343 7.95 12.39 -14.58
C MET A 343 9.11 11.39 -14.56
N LEU A 344 9.77 11.14 -15.69
CA LEU A 344 10.97 10.30 -15.77
C LEU A 344 12.14 10.91 -15.00
N ALA A 345 12.33 12.24 -15.06
CA ALA A 345 13.34 12.92 -14.25
C ALA A 345 13.06 12.81 -12.75
N GLN A 346 11.80 12.90 -12.34
CA GLN A 346 11.39 12.68 -10.94
C GLN A 346 11.61 11.24 -10.50
N LEU A 347 11.34 10.24 -11.35
CA LEU A 347 11.64 8.83 -11.09
C LEU A 347 13.15 8.63 -10.86
N GLN A 348 13.99 9.22 -11.71
CA GLN A 348 15.44 9.18 -11.56
C GLN A 348 15.91 9.91 -10.28
N GLN A 349 15.33 11.06 -9.96
CA GLN A 349 15.60 11.80 -8.72
C GLN A 349 15.33 10.94 -7.47
N VAL A 350 14.19 10.24 -7.42
CA VAL A 350 13.88 9.31 -6.31
C VAL A 350 14.92 8.22 -6.22
N ARG A 351 15.28 7.62 -7.34
CA ARG A 351 16.30 6.57 -7.42
C ARG A 351 17.65 7.06 -6.84
N ASP A 352 18.10 8.23 -7.27
CA ASP A 352 19.38 8.80 -6.82
C ASP A 352 19.37 9.13 -5.32
N MET A 353 18.27 9.70 -4.81
CA MET A 353 18.12 10.00 -3.39
C MET A 353 18.05 8.75 -2.51
N THR A 354 17.47 7.67 -3.01
CA THR A 354 17.22 6.47 -2.20
C THR A 354 18.33 5.42 -2.30
N LYS A 355 19.08 5.41 -3.38
CA LYS A 355 20.14 4.43 -3.66
C LYS A 355 21.12 4.21 -2.50
N PRO A 356 21.65 5.23 -1.79
CA PRO A 356 22.59 5.02 -0.69
C PRO A 356 21.99 4.29 0.52
N TYR A 357 20.67 4.22 0.62
CA TYR A 357 19.92 3.68 1.76
C TYR A 357 19.00 2.52 1.34
N SER A 358 19.08 2.12 0.08
CA SER A 358 18.24 1.03 -0.43
C SER A 358 18.70 -0.30 0.14
N THR A 359 17.72 -1.03 0.65
CA THR A 359 17.89 -2.42 1.06
C THR A 359 17.19 -3.37 0.07
N VAL A 360 16.73 -2.83 -1.06
CA VAL A 360 16.12 -3.54 -2.20
C VAL A 360 17.21 -3.80 -3.24
N PRO A 361 17.33 -4.99 -3.84
CA PRO A 361 18.29 -5.25 -4.91
C PRO A 361 18.13 -4.27 -6.06
N ASP A 362 19.26 -3.86 -6.62
CA ASP A 362 19.29 -2.98 -7.78
C ASP A 362 18.46 -3.52 -8.95
N SER A 363 18.45 -4.86 -9.13
CA SER A 363 17.66 -5.52 -10.20
C SER A 363 16.14 -5.34 -10.04
N ALA A 364 15.62 -5.41 -8.81
CA ALA A 364 14.20 -5.20 -8.53
C ALA A 364 13.82 -3.71 -8.71
N VAL A 365 14.68 -2.80 -8.24
CA VAL A 365 14.51 -1.35 -8.46
C VAL A 365 14.53 -1.02 -9.96
N GLU A 366 15.46 -1.61 -10.71
CA GLU A 366 15.56 -1.41 -12.17
C GLU A 366 14.31 -1.90 -12.90
N LYS A 367 13.88 -3.15 -12.62
CA LYS A 367 12.67 -3.73 -13.22
C LYS A 367 11.43 -2.89 -12.91
N GLY A 368 11.26 -2.48 -11.66
CA GLY A 368 10.14 -1.63 -11.26
C GLY A 368 10.20 -0.25 -11.93
N SER A 369 11.39 0.37 -12.00
CA SER A 369 11.59 1.66 -12.66
C SER A 369 11.30 1.58 -14.15
N GLN A 370 11.73 0.51 -14.82
CA GLN A 370 11.43 0.30 -16.24
C GLN A 370 9.93 0.12 -16.48
N SER A 371 9.23 -0.59 -15.61
CA SER A 371 7.77 -0.75 -15.70
C SER A 371 7.05 0.60 -15.61
N ILE A 372 7.45 1.44 -14.64
CA ILE A 372 6.90 2.80 -14.48
C ILE A 372 7.22 3.66 -15.71
N ALA A 373 8.46 3.61 -16.20
CA ALA A 373 8.88 4.37 -17.38
C ALA A 373 8.08 3.97 -18.63
N ASN A 374 7.93 2.68 -18.89
CA ASN A 374 7.14 2.18 -20.03
C ASN A 374 5.68 2.66 -19.96
N PHE A 375 5.07 2.64 -18.75
CA PHE A 375 3.72 3.14 -18.55
C PHE A 375 3.63 4.65 -18.86
N ILE A 376 4.58 5.45 -18.36
CA ILE A 376 4.62 6.89 -18.58
C ILE A 376 4.72 7.20 -20.08
N GLU A 377 5.63 6.52 -20.79
CA GLU A 377 5.91 6.75 -22.22
C GLU A 377 4.77 6.32 -23.14
N SER A 378 4.08 5.20 -22.83
CA SER A 378 2.99 4.71 -23.69
C SER A 378 1.66 5.41 -23.44
N ARG A 379 1.43 5.94 -22.22
CA ARG A 379 0.12 6.32 -21.73
C ARG A 379 -0.58 7.40 -22.55
N ARG A 380 0.16 8.43 -22.95
CA ARG A 380 -0.39 9.52 -23.79
C ARG A 380 -1.01 8.97 -25.08
N GLY A 381 -0.26 8.16 -25.82
CA GLY A 381 -0.72 7.58 -27.08
C GLY A 381 -1.93 6.67 -26.92
N GLU A 382 -1.94 5.85 -25.87
CA GLU A 382 -3.04 4.94 -25.59
C GLU A 382 -4.34 5.69 -25.25
N VAL A 383 -4.26 6.71 -24.38
CA VAL A 383 -5.44 7.49 -23.98
C VAL A 383 -5.90 8.39 -25.12
N GLN A 384 -4.99 9.01 -25.87
CA GLN A 384 -5.35 9.88 -27.00
C GLN A 384 -6.10 9.10 -28.08
N ALA A 385 -5.67 7.89 -28.40
CA ALA A 385 -6.34 7.04 -29.40
C ALA A 385 -7.81 6.75 -29.01
N GLU A 386 -8.10 6.60 -27.73
CA GLU A 386 -9.48 6.41 -27.27
C GLU A 386 -10.28 7.73 -27.23
N LEU A 387 -9.64 8.86 -26.93
CA LEU A 387 -10.29 10.17 -26.97
C LEU A 387 -10.66 10.60 -28.40
N ASP A 388 -9.93 10.15 -29.41
CA ASP A 388 -10.21 10.41 -30.82
C ASP A 388 -11.46 9.63 -31.29
N VAL A 389 -11.75 8.47 -30.68
CA VAL A 389 -12.93 7.64 -30.95
C VAL A 389 -13.59 7.28 -29.62
N PRO A 390 -14.25 8.23 -28.94
CA PRO A 390 -14.72 8.03 -27.58
C PRO A 390 -15.84 6.98 -27.51
N ALA A 391 -15.65 6.00 -26.61
CA ALA A 391 -16.72 5.09 -26.21
C ALA A 391 -17.74 5.85 -25.33
N THR A 392 -19.02 5.51 -25.49
CA THR A 392 -20.13 6.09 -24.71
C THR A 392 -20.67 5.12 -23.67
N ASP A 393 -20.45 3.83 -23.87
CA ASP A 393 -20.96 2.79 -23.00
C ASP A 393 -20.10 2.66 -21.74
N TRP A 394 -20.78 2.41 -20.62
CA TRP A 394 -20.08 2.14 -19.37
C TRP A 394 -19.30 0.81 -19.50
N PRO A 395 -18.01 0.80 -19.10
CA PRO A 395 -17.21 -0.42 -19.24
C PRO A 395 -17.71 -1.49 -18.27
N ASP A 396 -17.90 -2.71 -18.78
CA ASP A 396 -18.10 -3.88 -17.94
C ASP A 396 -16.76 -4.32 -17.35
N LEU A 397 -16.53 -3.99 -16.09
CA LEU A 397 -15.31 -4.33 -15.36
C LEU A 397 -15.39 -5.71 -14.67
N GLY A 398 -16.44 -6.46 -14.95
CA GLY A 398 -16.71 -7.75 -14.33
C GLY A 398 -17.12 -7.65 -12.85
N ALA A 399 -17.37 -8.80 -12.24
CA ALA A 399 -17.74 -8.87 -10.84
C ALA A 399 -16.61 -8.35 -9.95
N LYS A 400 -16.97 -7.64 -8.87
CA LYS A 400 -16.02 -7.23 -7.84
C LYS A 400 -15.30 -8.45 -7.28
N PHE A 401 -13.97 -8.39 -7.18
CA PHE A 401 -13.21 -9.39 -6.42
C PHE A 401 -13.77 -9.46 -4.99
N LYS A 402 -14.26 -10.64 -4.61
CA LYS A 402 -14.62 -10.94 -3.22
C LYS A 402 -13.59 -11.94 -2.71
N PRO A 403 -12.72 -11.57 -1.76
CA PRO A 403 -11.90 -12.55 -1.09
C PRO A 403 -12.78 -13.67 -0.55
N GLY A 404 -12.45 -14.94 -0.83
CA GLY A 404 -13.23 -16.08 -0.37
C GLY A 404 -14.51 -16.40 -1.16
N ALA A 405 -14.79 -15.74 -2.29
CA ALA A 405 -15.95 -16.08 -3.14
C ALA A 405 -15.75 -17.34 -4.01
N GLY A 406 -14.51 -17.89 -4.02
CA GLY A 406 -14.21 -19.20 -4.59
C GLY A 406 -14.63 -20.35 -3.68
N LYS A 407 -14.55 -21.59 -4.18
CA LYS A 407 -14.77 -22.78 -3.36
C LYS A 407 -13.82 -22.77 -2.17
N ALA A 408 -14.34 -23.01 -0.97
CA ALA A 408 -13.52 -23.18 0.22
C ALA A 408 -12.64 -24.42 0.02
N MET A 409 -11.35 -24.26 0.23
CA MET A 409 -10.37 -25.35 0.17
C MET A 409 -9.73 -25.52 1.53
N VAL A 410 -9.71 -26.74 2.04
CA VAL A 410 -8.93 -27.08 3.25
C VAL A 410 -7.65 -27.78 2.82
N VAL A 411 -6.51 -27.23 3.22
CA VAL A 411 -5.19 -27.78 2.94
C VAL A 411 -4.57 -28.25 4.25
N LYS A 412 -4.25 -29.54 4.33
CA LYS A 412 -3.64 -30.15 5.52
C LYS A 412 -2.35 -30.86 5.14
N GLY A 413 -1.41 -30.87 6.06
CA GLY A 413 -0.18 -31.60 5.83
C GLY A 413 0.79 -31.60 7.00
N THR A 414 1.88 -32.31 6.77
CA THR A 414 3.04 -32.34 7.67
C THR A 414 4.29 -32.06 6.86
N PHE A 415 5.33 -31.57 7.50
CA PHE A 415 6.63 -31.34 6.88
C PHE A 415 7.75 -31.55 7.87
N LYS A 416 8.91 -31.92 7.32
CA LYS A 416 10.17 -32.01 8.04
C LYS A 416 11.30 -31.66 7.07
N GLY A 417 12.10 -30.68 7.42
CA GLY A 417 13.19 -30.18 6.61
C GLY A 417 14.28 -29.54 7.45
N VAL A 418 15.14 -28.82 6.79
CA VAL A 418 16.27 -28.10 7.41
C VAL A 418 16.23 -26.65 6.98
N TYR A 419 16.51 -25.73 7.91
CA TYR A 419 16.63 -24.33 7.60
C TYR A 419 17.89 -24.08 6.77
N THR A 420 17.75 -23.50 5.58
CA THR A 420 18.86 -23.24 4.67
C THR A 420 19.03 -21.74 4.46
N GLU A 421 20.29 -21.29 4.33
CA GLU A 421 20.52 -19.95 3.81
C GLU A 421 20.27 -19.93 2.29
N PRO A 422 19.71 -18.83 1.73
CA PRO A 422 19.61 -18.69 0.30
C PRO A 422 21.02 -18.71 -0.32
N GLY A 423 21.19 -19.46 -1.40
CA GLY A 423 22.43 -19.42 -2.18
C GLY A 423 22.71 -17.99 -2.67
N LYS A 424 23.98 -17.65 -2.90
CA LYS A 424 24.36 -16.32 -3.42
C LYS A 424 23.64 -15.98 -4.73
N ASP A 425 23.36 -17.00 -5.54
CA ASP A 425 22.65 -16.86 -6.83
C ASP A 425 21.14 -16.67 -6.63
N GLU A 426 20.54 -17.23 -5.56
CA GLU A 426 19.15 -17.05 -5.21
C GLU A 426 18.90 -15.66 -4.56
N ALA A 427 19.87 -15.16 -3.80
CA ALA A 427 19.78 -13.81 -3.21
C ALA A 427 19.85 -12.69 -4.27
N SER A 428 20.42 -12.97 -5.46
CA SER A 428 20.49 -12.03 -6.58
C SER A 428 19.29 -12.06 -7.52
N ALA A 429 18.41 -13.05 -7.39
CA ALA A 429 17.32 -13.28 -8.32
C ALA A 429 16.07 -12.42 -8.07
N GLY A 430 16.01 -11.64 -6.99
CA GLY A 430 14.88 -10.77 -6.66
C GLY A 430 13.56 -11.55 -6.49
N ASP A 431 12.41 -10.89 -6.73
CA ASP A 431 11.07 -11.52 -6.68
C ASP A 431 10.97 -12.84 -7.46
N SER A 432 11.87 -13.04 -8.43
CA SER A 432 11.94 -14.27 -9.19
C SER A 432 12.42 -15.48 -8.38
N ALA A 433 13.03 -15.33 -7.20
CA ALA A 433 13.44 -16.49 -6.40
C ALA A 433 12.25 -17.21 -5.74
N LEU A 434 11.21 -16.48 -5.33
CA LEU A 434 9.93 -17.07 -4.91
C LEU A 434 9.10 -17.60 -6.08
N PHE A 435 9.41 -17.18 -7.31
CA PHE A 435 8.76 -17.58 -8.56
C PHE A 435 9.72 -18.26 -9.54
N ALA A 436 10.98 -18.52 -9.11
CA ALA A 436 11.93 -19.29 -9.93
C ALA A 436 11.43 -20.73 -10.11
N SER A 437 11.81 -21.34 -11.22
CA SER A 437 11.54 -22.76 -11.46
C SER A 437 11.98 -23.59 -10.25
N ILE A 438 11.13 -24.54 -9.87
CA ILE A 438 11.43 -25.49 -8.78
C ILE A 438 12.61 -26.33 -9.27
N PRO A 439 13.82 -26.23 -8.67
CA PRO A 439 14.90 -27.11 -9.07
C PRO A 439 14.50 -28.54 -8.77
N ASP A 440 14.72 -29.46 -9.72
CA ASP A 440 14.49 -30.90 -9.48
C ASP A 440 15.26 -31.42 -8.26
N SER A 441 16.36 -30.74 -7.88
CA SER A 441 17.13 -31.02 -6.67
C SER A 441 16.37 -30.78 -5.36
N LEU A 442 15.26 -30.03 -5.37
CA LEU A 442 14.39 -29.86 -4.19
C LEU A 442 13.42 -31.04 -3.98
N LEU A 443 13.07 -31.76 -5.04
CA LEU A 443 12.24 -32.93 -4.93
C LEU A 443 13.02 -34.06 -4.25
N GLY A 444 12.48 -34.59 -3.15
CA GLY A 444 13.17 -35.58 -2.32
C GLY A 444 14.01 -34.97 -1.19
N THR A 445 14.05 -33.64 -1.04
CA THR A 445 14.64 -32.99 0.14
C THR A 445 13.60 -32.89 1.26
N GLY A 446 13.91 -33.43 2.43
CA GLY A 446 12.98 -33.47 3.56
C GLY A 446 11.84 -34.47 3.38
N GLU A 447 10.88 -34.41 4.29
CA GLU A 447 9.67 -35.22 4.30
C GLU A 447 8.45 -34.31 4.33
N ALA A 448 7.48 -34.50 3.46
CA ALA A 448 6.23 -33.76 3.48
C ALA A 448 5.04 -34.65 3.11
N SER A 449 3.88 -34.32 3.63
CA SER A 449 2.58 -34.78 3.13
C SER A 449 1.67 -33.59 2.95
N ILE A 450 0.95 -33.53 1.86
CA ILE A 450 -0.02 -32.49 1.58
C ILE A 450 -1.31 -33.15 1.08
N SER A 451 -2.42 -32.78 1.66
CA SER A 451 -3.74 -33.18 1.16
C SER A 451 -4.61 -31.94 0.95
N PHE A 452 -5.41 -31.96 -0.08
CA PHE A 452 -6.39 -30.93 -0.37
C PHE A 452 -7.79 -31.52 -0.20
N MET A 453 -8.68 -30.77 0.44
CA MET A 453 -10.08 -31.08 0.50
C MET A 453 -10.85 -29.95 -0.16
N ILE A 454 -11.52 -30.26 -1.25
CA ILE A 454 -12.35 -29.34 -2.02
C ILE A 454 -13.75 -29.95 -2.05
N ASP A 455 -14.76 -29.21 -1.60
CA ASP A 455 -16.15 -29.68 -1.55
C ASP A 455 -16.31 -31.06 -0.88
N ASP A 456 -15.64 -31.26 0.28
CA ASP A 456 -15.59 -32.52 1.06
C ASP A 456 -14.93 -33.72 0.36
N GLU A 457 -14.37 -33.55 -0.84
CA GLU A 457 -13.58 -34.57 -1.51
C GLU A 457 -12.08 -34.39 -1.24
N THR A 458 -11.42 -35.45 -0.78
CA THR A 458 -9.99 -35.43 -0.50
C THR A 458 -9.19 -35.77 -1.76
N HIS A 459 -8.30 -34.88 -2.15
CA HIS A 459 -7.37 -35.08 -3.26
C HIS A 459 -5.95 -35.31 -2.72
N GLN A 460 -5.37 -36.47 -2.97
CA GLN A 460 -3.98 -36.80 -2.62
C GLN A 460 -3.24 -37.35 -3.84
N PRO A 461 -3.07 -36.56 -4.89
CA PRO A 461 -2.50 -37.05 -6.14
C PRO A 461 -0.96 -36.99 -6.17
N PHE A 462 -0.28 -36.74 -5.06
CA PHE A 462 1.15 -36.43 -5.06
C PHE A 462 2.00 -37.63 -4.71
N THR A 463 3.07 -37.82 -5.50
CA THR A 463 4.04 -38.91 -5.34
C THR A 463 5.43 -38.40 -4.99
N GLN A 464 5.71 -37.11 -5.22
CA GLN A 464 6.97 -36.49 -4.91
C GLN A 464 6.77 -35.21 -4.12
N TYR A 465 7.57 -35.01 -3.08
CA TYR A 465 7.54 -33.85 -2.22
C TYR A 465 8.92 -33.23 -2.06
N GLY A 466 8.97 -31.93 -1.79
CA GLY A 466 10.16 -31.23 -1.38
C GLY A 466 9.84 -30.21 -0.30
N VAL A 467 10.78 -29.99 0.62
CA VAL A 467 10.68 -28.99 1.70
C VAL A 467 11.90 -28.10 1.65
N ARG A 468 11.67 -26.79 1.58
CA ARG A 468 12.71 -25.80 1.71
C ARG A 468 12.30 -24.78 2.76
N THR A 469 13.22 -24.40 3.64
CA THR A 469 13.03 -23.34 4.61
C THR A 469 14.13 -22.29 4.43
N THR A 470 13.76 -21.06 4.19
CA THR A 470 14.68 -19.97 3.91
C THR A 470 14.35 -18.74 4.75
N PRO A 471 15.32 -17.82 4.96
CA PRO A 471 15.08 -16.54 5.63
C PRO A 471 14.14 -15.59 4.86
N GLY A 472 13.57 -16.05 3.74
CA GLY A 472 12.72 -15.24 2.87
C GLY A 472 13.52 -14.32 1.95
N ASN A 473 12.87 -13.83 0.90
CA ASN A 473 13.48 -12.85 0.01
C ASN A 473 13.55 -11.48 0.72
N PRO A 474 14.74 -10.84 0.82
CA PRO A 474 14.89 -9.55 1.46
C PRO A 474 14.08 -8.42 0.79
N ASP A 475 13.61 -8.61 -0.42
CA ASP A 475 13.07 -7.53 -1.26
C ASP A 475 11.56 -7.55 -1.45
N PHE A 476 10.93 -8.59 -0.98
CA PHE A 476 9.48 -8.74 -1.11
C PHE A 476 8.73 -8.07 0.05
N ILE A 477 7.39 -8.00 -0.07
CA ILE A 477 6.46 -7.38 0.88
C ILE A 477 6.76 -7.74 2.34
N ARG A 478 7.34 -8.92 2.59
CA ARG A 478 7.70 -9.42 3.92
C ARG A 478 9.20 -9.70 4.06
N LYS A 479 10.01 -8.70 3.83
CA LYS A 479 11.45 -8.78 4.06
C LYS A 479 11.76 -9.32 5.46
N GLY A 480 12.64 -10.32 5.53
CA GLY A 480 13.06 -10.95 6.79
C GLY A 480 12.03 -11.90 7.40
N TYR A 481 10.93 -12.19 6.70
CA TYR A 481 9.99 -13.25 7.09
C TYR A 481 10.55 -14.60 6.66
N PRO A 482 10.74 -15.57 7.58
CA PRO A 482 11.06 -16.94 7.21
C PRO A 482 9.96 -17.55 6.35
N VAL A 483 10.34 -18.37 5.39
CA VAL A 483 9.40 -19.07 4.50
C VAL A 483 9.62 -20.56 4.60
N ILE A 484 8.55 -21.30 4.83
CA ILE A 484 8.50 -22.75 4.65
C ILE A 484 7.81 -22.98 3.31
N GLU A 485 8.54 -23.55 2.37
CA GLU A 485 8.07 -23.87 1.03
C GLU A 485 7.88 -25.37 0.91
N LEU A 486 6.67 -25.77 0.57
CA LEU A 486 6.30 -27.16 0.30
C LEU A 486 5.95 -27.31 -1.17
N ILE A 487 6.57 -28.28 -1.82
CA ILE A 487 6.34 -28.58 -3.22
C ILE A 487 5.75 -29.99 -3.30
N ALA A 488 4.75 -30.16 -4.14
CA ALA A 488 4.12 -31.45 -4.38
C ALA A 488 3.92 -31.66 -5.89
N ARG A 489 4.40 -32.80 -6.39
CA ARG A 489 4.28 -33.19 -7.81
C ARG A 489 3.58 -34.54 -7.90
N SER A 490 2.74 -34.69 -8.92
CA SER A 490 2.01 -35.93 -9.26
C SER A 490 2.64 -36.59 -10.46
N ASP A 491 2.61 -37.92 -10.53
CA ASP A 491 3.03 -38.71 -11.71
C ASP A 491 2.06 -38.56 -12.90
N SER A 492 0.89 -37.96 -12.70
CA SER A 492 -0.16 -37.82 -13.72
C SER A 492 0.09 -36.71 -14.73
N GLY A 493 1.26 -36.06 -14.71
CA GLY A 493 1.61 -34.97 -15.63
C GLY A 493 0.90 -33.64 -15.36
N HIS A 494 0.17 -33.52 -14.26
CA HIS A 494 -0.39 -32.25 -13.83
C HIS A 494 0.71 -31.28 -13.34
N PRO A 495 0.53 -29.96 -13.49
CA PRO A 495 1.47 -28.98 -12.98
C PRO A 495 1.70 -29.17 -11.47
N PRO A 496 2.94 -28.93 -10.97
CA PRO A 496 3.25 -29.07 -9.55
C PRO A 496 2.47 -28.04 -8.71
N TRP A 497 2.22 -28.39 -7.47
CA TRP A 497 1.68 -27.49 -6.47
C TRP A 497 2.78 -26.98 -5.56
N ARG A 498 2.65 -25.72 -5.17
CA ARG A 498 3.56 -25.03 -4.27
C ARG A 498 2.77 -24.33 -3.17
N LEU A 499 3.03 -24.69 -1.93
CA LEU A 499 2.50 -24.02 -0.75
C LEU A 499 3.63 -23.24 -0.07
N LEU A 500 3.44 -21.95 0.08
CA LEU A 500 4.31 -21.07 0.86
C LEU A 500 3.64 -20.78 2.20
N LEU A 501 4.34 -21.04 3.30
CA LEU A 501 4.01 -20.60 4.64
C LEU A 501 5.01 -19.51 5.03
N ILE A 502 4.57 -18.27 5.07
CA ILE A 502 5.40 -17.09 5.35
C ILE A 502 5.13 -16.71 6.81
N LEU A 503 6.18 -16.70 7.62
CA LEU A 503 6.09 -16.61 9.08
C LEU A 503 6.51 -15.24 9.57
N ASP A 504 5.70 -14.61 10.45
CA ASP A 504 6.10 -13.35 11.09
C ASP A 504 7.27 -13.61 12.06
N PRO A 505 8.44 -12.97 11.86
CA PRO A 505 9.64 -13.27 12.64
C PRO A 505 9.56 -12.85 14.12
N TYR A 506 8.58 -12.02 14.48
CA TYR A 506 8.38 -11.53 15.85
C TYR A 506 7.25 -12.24 16.59
N GLN A 507 6.36 -12.93 15.87
CA GLN A 507 5.18 -13.56 16.45
C GLN A 507 5.24 -15.11 16.40
N VAL A 508 5.88 -15.69 15.40
CA VAL A 508 5.96 -17.14 15.25
C VAL A 508 6.83 -17.78 16.32
N THR A 509 6.34 -18.84 16.93
CA THR A 509 7.04 -19.62 17.96
C THR A 509 6.90 -21.12 17.70
N GLU A 510 7.74 -21.94 18.38
CA GLU A 510 7.46 -23.37 18.46
C GLU A 510 6.08 -23.61 19.10
N GLY A 511 5.41 -24.67 18.70
CA GLY A 511 4.05 -24.97 19.09
C GLY A 511 3.02 -24.39 18.10
N LYS A 512 1.81 -24.14 18.61
CA LYS A 512 0.67 -23.78 17.79
C LYS A 512 0.64 -22.28 17.46
N ASN A 513 0.72 -21.96 16.18
CA ASN A 513 0.57 -20.62 15.64
C ASN A 513 -0.77 -20.52 14.89
N GLN A 514 -1.56 -19.49 15.21
CA GLN A 514 -2.80 -19.23 14.52
C GLN A 514 -2.54 -18.46 13.23
N MET A 515 -3.30 -18.80 12.21
CA MET A 515 -3.35 -18.03 10.97
C MET A 515 -4.76 -17.47 10.81
N ASP A 516 -4.84 -16.18 10.67
CA ASP A 516 -6.05 -15.48 10.24
C ASP A 516 -5.67 -14.22 9.44
N ILE A 517 -6.67 -13.66 8.76
CA ILE A 517 -6.46 -12.51 7.89
C ILE A 517 -6.07 -11.23 8.66
N ASP A 518 -6.36 -11.18 9.95
CA ASP A 518 -6.10 -10.01 10.79
C ASP A 518 -4.72 -10.07 11.47
N HIS A 519 -4.30 -11.25 11.94
CA HIS A 519 -3.09 -11.38 12.75
C HIS A 519 -1.80 -11.47 11.93
N PHE A 520 -1.86 -12.03 10.73
CA PHE A 520 -0.69 -12.21 9.85
C PHE A 520 0.51 -12.92 10.48
N THR A 521 0.32 -13.68 11.56
CA THR A 521 1.39 -14.47 12.20
C THR A 521 1.94 -15.49 11.22
N VAL A 522 1.05 -16.13 10.45
CA VAL A 522 1.36 -17.00 9.34
C VAL A 522 0.57 -16.55 8.13
N TRP A 523 1.24 -16.41 7.00
CA TRP A 523 0.60 -16.16 5.71
C TRP A 523 0.78 -17.38 4.83
N ALA A 524 -0.28 -17.86 4.19
CA ALA A 524 -0.22 -19.00 3.28
C ALA A 524 -0.60 -18.58 1.86
N GLN A 525 0.15 -19.08 0.89
CA GLN A 525 -0.13 -18.91 -0.53
C GLN A 525 0.04 -20.25 -1.24
N LEU A 526 -0.97 -20.63 -2.00
CA LEU A 526 -0.97 -21.84 -2.81
C LEU A 526 -0.94 -21.46 -4.29
N THR A 527 0.00 -22.02 -5.01
CA THR A 527 0.18 -21.78 -6.45
C THR A 527 0.23 -23.12 -7.18
N GLN A 528 -0.38 -23.19 -8.36
CA GLN A 528 -0.30 -24.31 -9.28
C GLN A 528 0.48 -23.90 -10.52
N GLY A 529 1.37 -24.75 -10.99
CA GLY A 529 2.21 -24.50 -12.16
C GLY A 529 3.68 -24.27 -11.82
N GLU A 530 4.53 -24.33 -12.85
CA GLU A 530 5.97 -24.04 -12.72
C GLU A 530 6.14 -22.54 -12.47
N PRO A 531 6.83 -22.13 -11.38
CA PRO A 531 7.12 -20.74 -11.11
C PRO A 531 7.82 -20.07 -12.30
N GLY A 532 7.40 -18.85 -12.64
CA GLY A 532 7.97 -18.10 -13.76
C GLY A 532 7.47 -18.49 -15.15
N SER A 533 6.58 -19.49 -15.26
CA SER A 533 5.85 -19.77 -16.49
C SER A 533 4.57 -18.94 -16.57
N ASP A 534 4.09 -18.65 -17.80
CA ASP A 534 2.79 -17.99 -18.03
C ASP A 534 1.59 -18.81 -17.48
N ALA A 535 1.84 -20.08 -17.17
CA ALA A 535 0.86 -21.01 -16.59
C ALA A 535 0.87 -21.03 -15.04
N ALA A 536 1.85 -20.40 -14.37
CA ALA A 536 1.89 -20.34 -12.93
C ALA A 536 0.84 -19.35 -12.40
N GLN A 537 -0.19 -19.85 -11.76
CA GLN A 537 -1.27 -19.03 -11.22
C GLN A 537 -1.40 -19.23 -9.73
N THR A 538 -1.44 -18.15 -8.97
CA THR A 538 -1.84 -18.22 -7.56
C THR A 538 -3.27 -18.73 -7.48
N THR A 539 -3.45 -19.88 -6.88
CA THR A 539 -4.74 -20.57 -6.86
C THR A 539 -5.56 -20.21 -5.62
N ALA A 540 -4.89 -19.97 -4.48
CA ALA A 540 -5.56 -19.65 -3.24
C ALA A 540 -4.64 -18.93 -2.25
N PHE A 541 -5.26 -18.15 -1.35
CA PHE A 541 -4.60 -17.58 -0.16
C PHE A 541 -5.21 -18.11 1.12
N GLY A 542 -4.40 -18.20 2.18
CA GLY A 542 -4.87 -18.58 3.50
C GLY A 542 -5.81 -17.51 4.08
N ILE A 543 -6.96 -17.96 4.60
CA ILE A 543 -7.96 -17.13 5.28
C ILE A 543 -7.85 -17.34 6.78
N SER A 544 -7.79 -18.61 7.21
CA SER A 544 -7.67 -18.99 8.61
C SER A 544 -7.02 -20.36 8.73
N GLY A 545 -6.67 -20.75 9.94
CA GLY A 545 -6.12 -22.08 10.19
C GLY A 545 -5.09 -22.10 11.30
N SER A 546 -4.28 -23.14 11.32
CA SER A 546 -3.19 -23.29 12.27
C SER A 546 -1.95 -23.93 11.65
N LEU A 547 -0.80 -23.49 12.11
CA LEU A 547 0.50 -24.10 11.89
C LEU A 547 1.07 -24.49 13.26
N GLU A 548 1.35 -25.75 13.47
CA GLU A 548 2.01 -26.24 14.67
C GLU A 548 3.44 -26.65 14.30
N LEU A 549 4.40 -25.96 14.90
CA LEU A 549 5.82 -26.18 14.71
C LEU A 549 6.35 -27.04 15.84
N ASP A 550 6.79 -28.26 15.52
CA ASP A 550 7.40 -29.19 16.48
C ASP A 550 8.86 -28.78 16.76
N GLU A 551 9.56 -28.35 15.70
CA GLU A 551 10.92 -27.81 15.75
C GLU A 551 11.01 -26.61 14.84
N PHE A 552 11.53 -25.48 15.34
CA PHE A 552 11.74 -24.27 14.56
C PHE A 552 12.94 -23.48 15.04
N SER A 553 13.94 -23.37 14.18
CA SER A 553 15.10 -22.52 14.41
C SER A 553 15.49 -21.83 13.10
N ARG A 554 15.99 -20.60 13.20
CA ARG A 554 16.49 -19.83 12.06
C ARG A 554 18.01 -19.97 11.88
N GLN A 555 18.60 -20.95 12.52
CA GLN A 555 20.02 -21.25 12.38
C GLN A 555 20.21 -22.15 11.14
N PRO A 556 21.12 -21.83 10.23
CA PRO A 556 21.42 -22.70 9.10
C PRO A 556 21.74 -24.12 9.56
N GLY A 557 21.14 -25.12 8.92
CA GLY A 557 21.28 -26.51 9.26
C GLY A 557 20.40 -27.02 10.41
N ALA A 558 19.67 -26.13 11.09
CA ALA A 558 18.76 -26.56 12.16
C ALA A 558 17.48 -27.22 11.59
N PRO A 559 16.91 -28.20 12.31
CA PRO A 559 15.69 -28.85 11.86
C PRO A 559 14.49 -27.90 11.93
N VAL A 560 13.57 -28.08 10.97
CA VAL A 560 12.26 -27.43 10.96
C VAL A 560 11.22 -28.48 10.63
N SER A 561 10.27 -28.68 11.54
CA SER A 561 9.21 -29.69 11.37
C SER A 561 7.89 -29.20 11.95
N GLY A 562 6.79 -29.72 11.44
CA GLY A 562 5.47 -29.39 11.93
C GLY A 562 4.32 -29.93 11.10
N ARG A 563 3.12 -29.46 11.45
CA ARG A 563 1.87 -29.78 10.76
C ARG A 563 1.00 -28.53 10.60
N PHE A 564 0.15 -28.54 9.60
CA PHE A 564 -0.74 -27.42 9.32
C PHE A 564 -2.13 -27.88 8.90
N GLU A 565 -3.10 -27.03 9.17
CA GLU A 565 -4.47 -27.13 8.69
C GLU A 565 -4.94 -25.70 8.32
N LEU A 566 -5.19 -25.47 7.04
CA LEU A 566 -5.41 -24.15 6.48
C LEU A 566 -6.72 -24.11 5.72
N ASN A 567 -7.54 -23.10 6.00
CA ASN A 567 -8.68 -22.74 5.19
C ASN A 567 -8.20 -21.74 4.14
N MET A 568 -8.27 -22.11 2.86
CA MET A 568 -7.78 -21.31 1.74
C MET A 568 -8.96 -20.78 0.93
N GLY A 569 -8.93 -19.50 0.61
CA GLY A 569 -9.86 -18.90 -0.34
C GLY A 569 -9.29 -18.99 -1.75
N ALA A 570 -10.00 -19.67 -2.66
CA ALA A 570 -9.61 -19.74 -4.05
C ALA A 570 -9.86 -18.40 -4.75
N PHE A 571 -8.97 -17.99 -5.64
CA PHE A 571 -9.29 -17.03 -6.68
C PHE A 571 -10.14 -17.74 -7.71
N LYS A 572 -11.41 -17.35 -7.83
CA LYS A 572 -12.21 -17.80 -8.97
C LYS A 572 -11.68 -17.05 -10.19
N GLU A 573 -11.07 -17.76 -11.14
CA GLU A 573 -11.04 -17.26 -12.49
C GLU A 573 -12.49 -17.02 -12.94
N ALA A 574 -12.80 -15.80 -13.29
CA ALA A 574 -14.02 -15.51 -14.02
C ALA A 574 -13.82 -16.03 -15.46
N ARG A 575 -13.87 -17.35 -15.61
CA ARG A 575 -14.09 -18.01 -16.88
C ARG A 575 -15.34 -18.86 -16.71
N ASP A 576 -16.47 -18.24 -16.96
CA ASP A 576 -17.67 -18.78 -17.57
C ASP A 576 -18.50 -17.61 -18.10
#